data_9d6ab237870ed19455979f62410706ae
#
_entry.id   9d6ab237870ed19455979f62410706ae
#
_cell.length_a   1.000
_cell.length_b   1.000
_cell.length_c   1.000
_cell.angle_alpha   90.00
_cell.angle_beta   90.00
_cell.angle_gamma   90.00
#
_symmetry.space_group_name_H-M   'P 1'
#
loop_
_entity.id
_entity.type
_entity.pdbx_description
1 polymer ?
#
loop_
_entity_poly.entity_id
_entity_poly.type
_entity_poly.pdbx_seq_one_letter_code
_entity_poly.pdbx_strand_id
1 'polypeptide(L)' 'VVSIAELLCPITQELFVDPVVAADGFTYERGALLAWFAKCSDGTVTSPLTNAPLSSMVIVDNQIARSLAKKAALV' A
#
# COMPACT_ATOMS: atom_id res chain seq x y z
N VAL A 1 -15.59 9.03 10.31
CA VAL A 1 -14.29 9.26 10.95
C VAL A 1 -13.31 8.18 10.50
N VAL A 2 -12.19 8.62 9.97
CA VAL A 2 -11.16 7.69 9.50
C VAL A 2 -10.28 7.31 10.69
N SER A 3 -10.18 6.01 10.94
CA SER A 3 -9.29 5.50 11.97
C SER A 3 -7.84 5.70 11.55
N ILE A 4 -6.96 6.00 12.51
CA ILE A 4 -5.54 6.16 12.18
C ILE A 4 -4.95 4.86 11.63
N ALA A 5 -5.52 3.70 12.02
CA ALA A 5 -5.08 2.41 11.49
C ALA A 5 -5.29 2.30 9.99
N GLU A 6 -6.27 3.01 9.44
CA GLU A 6 -6.53 3.01 8.00
C GLU A 6 -5.50 3.84 7.22
N LEU A 7 -4.70 4.63 7.92
CA LEU A 7 -3.65 5.46 7.32
C LEU A 7 -2.27 4.84 7.48
N LEU A 8 -2.20 3.61 7.99
CA LEU A 8 -0.94 2.89 8.15
C LEU A 8 -0.77 1.89 7.01
N CYS A 9 0.45 1.81 6.50
CA CYS A 9 0.78 0.80 5.50
C CYS A 9 0.72 -0.59 6.14
N PRO A 10 0.00 -1.56 5.53
CA PRO A 10 -0.05 -2.91 6.07
C PRO A 10 1.29 -3.62 6.14
N ILE A 11 2.25 -3.19 5.33
CA ILE A 11 3.58 -3.81 5.30
C ILE A 11 4.50 -3.19 6.35
N THR A 12 4.55 -1.85 6.42
CA THR A 12 5.49 -1.15 7.30
C THR A 12 4.89 -0.79 8.65
N GLN A 13 3.55 -0.73 8.73
CA GLN A 13 2.80 -0.29 9.90
C GLN A 13 3.11 1.15 10.32
N GLU A 14 3.51 1.96 9.36
CA GLU A 14 3.77 3.38 9.56
C GLU A 14 2.80 4.20 8.72
N LEU A 15 2.60 5.46 9.09
CA LEU A 15 1.75 6.37 8.33
C LEU A 15 2.23 6.47 6.90
N PHE A 16 1.28 6.53 5.96
CA PHE A 16 1.62 6.66 4.55
C PHE A 16 2.36 7.97 4.26
N VAL A 17 3.39 7.86 3.45
CA VAL A 17 4.08 9.02 2.86
C VAL A 17 3.81 9.06 1.37
N ASP A 18 3.89 7.91 0.72
CA ASP A 18 3.67 7.78 -0.73
C ASP A 18 2.76 6.58 -1.00
N PRO A 19 1.45 6.70 -0.67
CA PRO A 19 0.53 5.58 -0.79
C PRO A 19 0.10 5.32 -2.22
N VAL A 20 0.00 4.03 -2.55
CA VAL A 20 -0.49 3.57 -3.85
C VAL A 20 -1.52 2.47 -3.67
N VAL A 21 -2.44 2.35 -4.62
CA VAL A 21 -3.44 1.28 -4.65
C VAL A 21 -2.94 0.19 -5.59
N ALA A 22 -2.90 -1.04 -5.09
CA ALA A 22 -2.50 -2.20 -5.88
C ALA A 22 -3.71 -2.85 -6.56
N ALA A 23 -3.46 -3.87 -7.37
CA ALA A 23 -4.52 -4.56 -8.10
C ALA A 23 -5.53 -5.26 -7.20
N ASP A 24 -5.17 -5.51 -5.94
CA ASP A 24 -6.09 -6.11 -4.95
C ASP A 24 -7.03 -5.08 -4.33
N GLY A 25 -6.91 -3.81 -4.69
CA GLY A 25 -7.74 -2.74 -4.16
C GLY A 25 -7.26 -2.17 -2.83
N PHE A 26 -6.20 -2.71 -2.25
CA PHE A 26 -5.65 -2.21 -1.00
C PHE A 26 -4.56 -1.17 -1.24
N THR A 27 -4.36 -0.31 -0.25
CA THR A 27 -3.37 0.77 -0.31
C THR A 27 -2.12 0.36 0.47
N TYR A 28 -0.97 0.61 -0.13
CA TYR A 28 0.34 0.29 0.46
C TYR A 28 1.29 1.46 0.24
N GLU A 29 2.35 1.50 1.04
CA GLU A 29 3.46 2.41 0.79
C GLU A 29 4.17 1.96 -0.50
N ARG A 30 4.43 2.88 -1.43
CA ARG A 30 5.00 2.53 -2.75
C ARG A 30 6.29 1.73 -2.63
N GLY A 31 7.24 2.23 -1.85
CA GLY A 31 8.54 1.57 -1.72
C GLY A 31 8.42 0.17 -1.14
N ALA A 32 7.55 0.00 -0.14
CA ALA A 32 7.33 -1.31 0.49
C ALA A 32 6.67 -2.29 -0.48
N LEU A 33 5.71 -1.82 -1.26
CA LEU A 33 5.03 -2.67 -2.24
C LEU A 33 5.98 -3.11 -3.35
N LEU A 34 6.80 -2.19 -3.85
CA LEU A 34 7.78 -2.53 -4.88
C LEU A 34 8.81 -3.53 -4.36
N ALA A 35 9.22 -3.38 -3.10
CA ALA A 35 10.12 -4.34 -2.47
C ALA A 35 9.47 -5.72 -2.34
N TRP A 36 8.17 -5.75 -2.03
CA TRP A 36 7.40 -7.00 -1.98
C TRP A 36 7.37 -7.67 -3.35
N PHE A 37 7.07 -6.89 -4.41
CA PHE A 37 7.05 -7.42 -5.76
C PHE A 37 8.41 -8.01 -6.17
N ALA A 38 9.50 -7.37 -5.73
CA ALA A 38 10.84 -7.84 -6.05
C ALA A 38 11.15 -9.20 -5.41
N LYS A 39 10.47 -9.53 -4.31
CA LYS A 39 10.63 -10.83 -3.64
C LYS A 39 9.77 -11.92 -4.25
N CYS A 40 8.77 -11.56 -5.04
CA CYS A 40 7.92 -12.55 -5.68
C CYS A 40 8.70 -13.24 -6.80
N SER A 41 8.68 -14.56 -6.82
CA SER A 41 9.44 -15.34 -7.79
C SER A 41 8.53 -15.86 -8.90
N ASP A 42 9.15 -16.38 -9.96
CA ASP A 42 8.46 -17.07 -11.08
C ASP A 42 7.42 -16.20 -11.80
N GLY A 43 7.60 -14.88 -11.77
CA GLY A 43 6.71 -13.97 -12.47
C GLY A 43 5.31 -13.86 -11.86
N THR A 44 5.08 -14.49 -10.71
CA THR A 44 3.79 -14.44 -10.02
C THR A 44 3.89 -13.46 -8.86
N VAL A 45 3.09 -12.39 -8.89
CA VAL A 45 3.01 -11.47 -7.78
C VAL A 45 1.75 -11.75 -6.97
N THR A 46 1.85 -11.64 -5.66
CA THR A 46 0.73 -11.89 -4.75
C THR A 46 0.44 -10.67 -3.90
N SER A 47 -0.78 -10.63 -3.35
CA SER A 47 -1.17 -9.57 -2.42
C SER A 47 -0.39 -9.71 -1.12
N PRO A 48 0.22 -8.62 -0.61
CA PRO A 48 0.88 -8.66 0.70
C PRO A 48 -0.08 -8.94 1.86
N LEU A 49 -1.37 -8.66 1.67
CA LEU A 49 -2.38 -8.89 2.73
C LEU A 49 -3.02 -10.26 2.66
N THR A 50 -3.40 -10.69 1.45
CA THR A 50 -4.19 -11.92 1.30
C THR A 50 -3.38 -13.08 0.75
N ASN A 51 -2.21 -12.79 0.18
CA ASN A 51 -1.34 -13.76 -0.49
C ASN A 51 -1.98 -14.37 -1.74
N ALA A 52 -3.11 -13.84 -2.18
CA ALA A 52 -3.75 -14.28 -3.42
C ALA A 52 -3.00 -13.70 -4.62
N PRO A 53 -2.98 -14.39 -5.77
CA PRO A 53 -2.32 -13.85 -6.96
C PRO A 53 -2.95 -12.53 -7.39
N LEU A 54 -2.10 -11.56 -7.76
CA LEU A 54 -2.55 -10.29 -8.30
C LEU A 54 -2.67 -10.38 -9.81
N SER A 55 -3.69 -9.72 -10.37
CA SER A 55 -3.93 -9.71 -11.81
C SER A 55 -2.88 -8.89 -12.56
N SER A 56 -2.24 -7.94 -11.88
CA SER A 56 -1.22 -7.11 -12.52
C SER A 56 -0.35 -6.46 -11.45
N MET A 57 0.75 -5.84 -11.89
CA MET A 57 1.64 -5.06 -11.03
C MET A 57 1.36 -3.56 -11.15
N VAL A 58 0.25 -3.18 -11.79
CA VAL A 58 -0.12 -1.78 -11.93
C VAL A 58 -0.49 -1.20 -10.57
N ILE A 59 0.07 -0.03 -10.27
CA ILE A 59 -0.21 0.69 -9.03
C ILE A 59 -0.66 2.10 -9.40
N VAL A 60 -1.53 2.66 -8.57
CA VAL A 60 -2.10 3.99 -8.79
C VAL A 60 -1.91 4.83 -7.52
N ASP A 61 -1.46 6.07 -7.69
CA ASP A 61 -1.31 6.99 -6.56
C ASP A 61 -2.63 7.13 -5.81
N ASN A 62 -2.57 7.07 -4.49
CA ASN A 62 -3.72 7.31 -3.64
C ASN A 62 -3.55 8.67 -2.95
N GLN A 63 -3.99 9.71 -3.64
CA GLN A 63 -3.83 11.08 -3.15
C GLN A 63 -4.66 11.37 -1.91
N ILE A 64 -5.82 10.73 -1.78
CA ILE A 64 -6.68 10.90 -0.61
C ILE A 64 -5.97 10.37 0.62
N ALA A 65 -5.41 9.16 0.54
CA ALA A 65 -4.67 8.58 1.66
C ALA A 65 -3.45 9.44 2.02
N ARG A 66 -2.75 9.97 1.01
CA ARG A 66 -1.59 10.83 1.25
C ARG A 66 -1.99 12.09 2.02
N SER A 67 -3.08 12.73 1.61
CA SER A 67 -3.56 13.94 2.28
C SER A 67 -3.99 13.67 3.70
N LEU A 68 -4.73 12.58 3.93
CA LEU A 68 -5.19 12.23 5.26
C LEU A 68 -4.05 11.85 6.19
N ALA A 69 -3.07 11.10 5.70
CA ALA A 69 -1.91 10.71 6.49
C ALA A 69 -1.08 11.94 6.87
N LYS A 70 -0.93 12.89 5.94
CA LYS A 70 -0.21 14.12 6.20
C LYS A 70 -0.89 14.94 7.29
N LYS A 71 -2.22 15.03 7.26
CA LYS A 71 -2.98 15.72 8.31
C LYS A 71 -2.84 15.02 9.66
N ALA A 72 -2.87 13.69 9.66
CA ALA A 72 -2.70 12.93 10.89
C ALA A 72 -1.33 13.14 11.51
N ALA A 73 -0.30 13.28 10.70
CA ALA A 73 1.06 13.50 11.17
C ALA A 73 1.26 14.87 11.81
N LEU A 74 0.37 15.83 11.51
CA LEU A 74 0.46 17.20 12.05
C LEU A 74 -0.23 17.35 13.40
N VAL A 75 -0.94 16.37 13.87
CA VAL A 75 -1.71 16.43 15.12
C VAL A 75 -0.87 16.01 16.30
#